data_40e71290989fdeb0afe39386bed6d13f
#
_entry.id   40e71290989fdeb0afe39386bed6d13f
#
_cell.length_a   1.000
_cell.length_b   1.000
_cell.length_c   1.000
_cell.angle_alpha   90.00
_cell.angle_beta   90.00
_cell.angle_gamma   90.00
#
_symmetry.space_group_name_H-M   'P 1'
#
loop_
_entity.id
_entity.type
_entity.pdbx_description
1 polymer ?
#
loop_
_entity_poly.entity_id
_entity_poly.type
_entity_poly.pdbx_seq_one_letter_code
_entity_poly.pdbx_strand_id
1 'polypeptide(L)'
;VFLDALYRLEQEGDFQQKAAAKAFIPFIQQAWILAQRYDAVVANPPYMGGKGMNGELKEFAKNNFPDSKADLFAMFMQHAFSLLKENGFNAQINMQSWMFLSSFEVLREWLIENKTFVNMIHLGSRAFAEISGEVVQTTAWVMNNYEINKYQPIFFRLIEGNESQKNKTLKKRESNYKDITVDDMKNIPGAPITYWLKGIHNFKRAKLAHYFLSGGRNKTHNNDLYVRYFWEVSLKEKKWVTYANGGESRKY
;
A
#
# COMPACT_ATOMS: atom_id res chain seq x y z
N VAL A 1 29.81 -19.51 -15.59
CA VAL A 1 30.40 -20.86 -15.86
C VAL A 1 29.55 -21.64 -16.87
N PHE A 2 28.28 -21.98 -16.59
CA PHE A 2 27.48 -22.81 -17.51
C PHE A 2 27.14 -22.08 -18.82
N LEU A 3 26.71 -20.82 -18.75
CA LEU A 3 26.41 -20.00 -19.91
C LEU A 3 27.66 -19.75 -20.78
N ASP A 4 28.82 -19.54 -20.16
CA ASP A 4 30.10 -19.36 -20.87
C ASP A 4 30.50 -20.63 -21.63
N ALA A 5 30.22 -21.82 -21.05
CA ALA A 5 30.44 -23.08 -21.73
C ALA A 5 29.54 -23.25 -22.98
N LEU A 6 28.26 -22.82 -22.87
CA LEU A 6 27.35 -22.84 -24.02
C LEU A 6 27.80 -21.86 -25.12
N TYR A 7 28.28 -20.69 -24.79
CA TYR A 7 28.82 -19.73 -25.76
C TYR A 7 30.06 -20.30 -26.47
N ARG A 8 30.95 -21.01 -25.74
CA ARG A 8 32.10 -21.70 -26.37
C ARG A 8 31.63 -22.79 -27.32
N LEU A 9 30.68 -23.65 -26.93
CA LEU A 9 30.13 -24.69 -27.78
C LEU A 9 29.44 -24.14 -29.03
N GLU A 10 28.78 -22.97 -28.93
CA GLU A 10 28.19 -22.30 -30.08
C GLU A 10 29.25 -21.87 -31.11
N GLN A 11 30.45 -21.49 -30.66
CA GLN A 11 31.53 -21.02 -31.53
C GLN A 11 32.41 -22.17 -32.03
N GLU A 12 32.82 -23.07 -31.14
CA GLU A 12 33.87 -24.04 -31.35
C GLU A 12 33.38 -25.49 -31.48
N GLY A 13 32.12 -25.78 -31.13
CA GLY A 13 31.53 -27.11 -31.15
C GLY A 13 31.32 -27.68 -32.57
N ASP A 14 31.01 -28.97 -32.65
CA ASP A 14 30.55 -29.59 -33.88
C ASP A 14 29.16 -29.11 -34.30
N PHE A 15 28.64 -29.55 -35.44
CA PHE A 15 27.36 -29.11 -35.98
C PHE A 15 26.18 -29.32 -35.00
N GLN A 16 26.16 -30.46 -34.30
CA GLN A 16 25.09 -30.80 -33.35
C GLN A 16 25.20 -29.95 -32.06
N GLN A 17 26.42 -29.80 -31.57
CA GLN A 17 26.72 -28.99 -30.38
C GLN A 17 26.39 -27.53 -30.60
N LYS A 18 26.72 -26.95 -31.75
CA LYS A 18 26.36 -25.56 -32.11
C LYS A 18 24.86 -25.36 -32.15
N ALA A 19 24.14 -26.27 -32.80
CA ALA A 19 22.68 -26.19 -32.88
C ALA A 19 22.02 -26.30 -31.50
N ALA A 20 22.47 -27.23 -30.67
CA ALA A 20 22.00 -27.40 -29.31
C ALA A 20 22.31 -26.18 -28.42
N ALA A 21 23.55 -25.68 -28.44
CA ALA A 21 23.96 -24.52 -27.67
C ALA A 21 23.12 -23.29 -28.02
N LYS A 22 22.92 -23.00 -29.30
CA LYS A 22 22.09 -21.92 -29.79
C LYS A 22 20.64 -22.03 -29.31
N ALA A 23 20.10 -23.23 -29.25
CA ALA A 23 18.75 -23.47 -28.75
C ALA A 23 18.63 -23.26 -27.23
N PHE A 24 19.66 -23.68 -26.45
CA PHE A 24 19.61 -23.60 -24.98
C PHE A 24 20.01 -22.25 -24.40
N ILE A 25 20.87 -21.46 -25.05
CA ILE A 25 21.35 -20.17 -24.55
C ILE A 25 20.21 -19.26 -24.09
N PRO A 26 19.12 -19.01 -24.84
CA PRO A 26 18.04 -18.15 -24.41
C PRO A 26 17.36 -18.60 -23.11
N PHE A 27 17.14 -19.92 -22.96
CA PHE A 27 16.51 -20.46 -21.74
C PHE A 27 17.42 -20.32 -20.52
N ILE A 28 18.72 -20.57 -20.69
CA ILE A 28 19.69 -20.41 -19.60
C ILE A 28 19.88 -18.94 -19.22
N GLN A 29 19.85 -18.02 -20.19
CA GLN A 29 19.86 -16.58 -19.92
C GLN A 29 18.63 -16.15 -19.11
N GLN A 30 17.44 -16.62 -19.49
CA GLN A 30 16.22 -16.34 -18.74
C GLN A 30 16.28 -16.90 -17.32
N ALA A 31 16.68 -18.15 -17.17
CA ALA A 31 16.85 -18.80 -15.87
C ALA A 31 17.87 -18.05 -14.99
N TRP A 32 18.97 -17.60 -15.58
CA TRP A 32 20.00 -16.82 -14.88
C TRP A 32 19.47 -15.45 -14.41
N ILE A 33 18.73 -14.72 -15.25
CA ILE A 33 18.10 -13.45 -14.88
C ILE A 33 17.11 -13.66 -13.73
N LEU A 34 16.27 -14.71 -13.81
CA LEU A 34 15.28 -15.01 -12.79
C LEU A 34 15.89 -15.47 -11.45
N ALA A 35 17.07 -16.10 -11.50
CA ALA A 35 17.77 -16.59 -10.31
C ALA A 35 18.60 -15.52 -9.60
N GLN A 36 18.88 -14.39 -10.24
CA GLN A 36 19.67 -13.32 -9.64
C GLN A 36 18.95 -12.60 -8.50
N ARG A 37 19.76 -11.97 -7.65
CA ARG A 37 19.32 -10.94 -6.71
C ARG A 37 19.91 -9.60 -7.11
N TYR A 38 19.11 -8.58 -7.00
CA TYR A 38 19.41 -7.25 -7.51
C TYR A 38 19.69 -6.26 -6.38
N ASP A 39 20.50 -5.25 -6.66
CA ASP A 39 20.76 -4.15 -5.73
C ASP A 39 19.56 -3.21 -5.65
N ALA A 40 18.78 -3.11 -6.72
CA ALA A 40 17.55 -2.34 -6.77
C ALA A 40 16.49 -2.99 -7.66
N VAL A 41 15.23 -2.91 -7.24
CA VAL A 41 14.05 -3.21 -8.03
C VAL A 41 13.22 -1.95 -8.15
N VAL A 42 12.97 -1.50 -9.37
CA VAL A 42 12.16 -0.31 -9.65
C VAL A 42 10.97 -0.71 -10.50
N ALA A 43 9.75 -0.36 -10.08
CA ALA A 43 8.55 -0.77 -10.79
C ALA A 43 7.42 0.28 -10.72
N ASN A 44 6.62 0.29 -11.77
CA ASN A 44 5.27 0.84 -11.80
C ASN A 44 4.32 -0.33 -12.11
N PRO A 45 3.88 -1.06 -11.09
CA PRO A 45 3.10 -2.28 -11.27
C PRO A 45 1.69 -1.97 -11.77
N PRO A 46 1.02 -2.92 -12.44
CA PRO A 46 -0.37 -2.76 -12.83
C PRO A 46 -1.30 -2.70 -11.61
N TYR A 47 -2.35 -1.88 -11.70
CA TYR A 47 -3.40 -1.75 -10.69
C TYR A 47 -4.57 -2.65 -11.08
N MET A 48 -4.75 -3.74 -10.36
CA MET A 48 -5.81 -4.70 -10.62
C MET A 48 -6.30 -5.30 -9.30
N GLY A 49 -7.37 -4.74 -8.79
CA GLY A 49 -8.05 -5.28 -7.61
C GLY A 49 -8.74 -6.61 -7.90
N GLY A 50 -9.13 -7.32 -6.85
CA GLY A 50 -9.70 -8.67 -6.94
C GLY A 50 -10.90 -8.82 -7.89
N LYS A 51 -11.63 -7.73 -8.21
CA LYS A 51 -12.72 -7.78 -9.20
C LYS A 51 -12.21 -7.95 -10.64
N GLY A 52 -11.02 -7.44 -10.95
CA GLY A 52 -10.40 -7.54 -12.27
C GLY A 52 -9.65 -8.85 -12.51
N MET A 53 -9.33 -9.60 -11.46
CA MET A 53 -8.59 -10.86 -11.56
C MET A 53 -9.50 -12.00 -12.03
N ASN A 54 -9.00 -12.87 -12.92
CA ASN A 54 -9.65 -14.13 -13.26
C ASN A 54 -9.54 -15.15 -12.11
N GLY A 55 -10.16 -16.33 -12.26
CA GLY A 55 -10.18 -17.36 -11.22
C GLY A 55 -8.79 -17.87 -10.84
N GLU A 56 -7.97 -18.16 -11.84
CA GLU A 56 -6.61 -18.68 -11.66
C GLU A 56 -5.71 -17.68 -10.92
N LEU A 57 -5.75 -16.40 -11.32
CA LEU A 57 -4.97 -15.35 -10.66
C LEU A 57 -5.44 -15.13 -9.22
N LYS A 58 -6.74 -15.22 -8.94
CA LYS A 58 -7.26 -15.13 -7.57
C LYS A 58 -6.77 -16.26 -6.69
N GLU A 59 -6.76 -17.48 -7.22
CA GLU A 59 -6.26 -18.66 -6.51
C GLU A 59 -4.75 -18.55 -6.28
N PHE A 60 -3.98 -18.18 -7.30
CA PHE A 60 -2.56 -17.90 -7.18
C PHE A 60 -2.27 -16.83 -6.13
N ALA A 61 -2.98 -15.70 -6.16
CA ALA A 61 -2.84 -14.62 -5.19
C ALA A 61 -3.11 -15.09 -3.76
N LYS A 62 -4.18 -15.87 -3.57
CA LYS A 62 -4.56 -16.41 -2.27
C LYS A 62 -3.50 -17.35 -1.70
N ASN A 63 -2.92 -18.19 -2.54
CA ASN A 63 -1.98 -19.23 -2.12
C ASN A 63 -0.55 -18.70 -1.92
N ASN A 64 -0.12 -17.74 -2.74
CA ASN A 64 1.27 -17.26 -2.76
C ASN A 64 1.46 -15.88 -2.13
N PHE A 65 0.42 -15.06 -2.07
CA PHE A 65 0.45 -13.68 -1.58
C PHE A 65 -0.73 -13.37 -0.64
N PRO A 66 -0.96 -14.16 0.43
CA PRO A 66 -2.13 -14.01 1.29
C PRO A 66 -2.27 -12.60 1.89
N ASP A 67 -1.16 -11.92 2.16
CA ASP A 67 -1.11 -10.61 2.83
C ASP A 67 -1.31 -9.44 1.87
N SER A 68 -1.07 -9.65 0.57
CA SER A 68 -1.14 -8.63 -0.48
C SER A 68 -2.13 -8.95 -1.61
N LYS A 69 -2.89 -10.03 -1.48
CA LYS A 69 -3.84 -10.56 -2.49
C LYS A 69 -4.95 -9.61 -2.93
N ALA A 70 -5.15 -8.52 -2.21
CA ALA A 70 -6.25 -7.59 -2.48
C ALA A 70 -6.08 -6.81 -3.80
N ASP A 71 -4.84 -6.58 -4.22
CA ASP A 71 -4.53 -5.94 -5.50
C ASP A 71 -3.18 -6.40 -6.05
N LEU A 72 -3.07 -6.43 -7.38
CA LEU A 72 -1.87 -6.88 -8.07
C LEU A 72 -0.64 -6.03 -7.72
N PHE A 73 -0.79 -4.70 -7.63
CA PHE A 73 0.33 -3.84 -7.23
C PHE A 73 0.91 -4.21 -5.86
N ALA A 74 0.06 -4.63 -4.93
CA ALA A 74 0.50 -5.01 -3.58
C ALA A 74 1.28 -6.33 -3.60
N MET A 75 0.90 -7.28 -4.45
CA MET A 75 1.69 -8.49 -4.69
C MET A 75 3.06 -8.16 -5.29
N PHE A 76 3.13 -7.20 -6.21
CA PHE A 76 4.40 -6.69 -6.74
C PHE A 76 5.25 -6.01 -5.66
N MET A 77 4.64 -5.24 -4.73
CA MET A 77 5.37 -4.68 -3.59
C MET A 77 6.06 -5.78 -2.78
N GLN A 78 5.33 -6.83 -2.43
CA GLN A 78 5.84 -7.94 -1.63
C GLN A 78 6.87 -8.76 -2.40
N HIS A 79 6.58 -9.12 -3.64
CA HIS A 79 7.46 -9.95 -4.48
C HIS A 79 8.79 -9.25 -4.78
N ALA A 80 8.80 -7.95 -5.02
CA ALA A 80 10.02 -7.21 -5.31
C ALA A 80 11.11 -7.39 -4.24
N PHE A 81 10.73 -7.51 -2.97
CA PHE A 81 11.70 -7.78 -1.90
C PHE A 81 12.36 -9.16 -2.02
N SER A 82 11.68 -10.15 -2.57
CA SER A 82 12.25 -11.47 -2.81
C SER A 82 13.31 -11.48 -3.93
N LEU A 83 13.30 -10.48 -4.81
CA LEU A 83 14.27 -10.31 -5.89
C LEU A 83 15.51 -9.52 -5.45
N LEU A 84 15.47 -8.90 -4.28
CA LEU A 84 16.54 -8.04 -3.80
C LEU A 84 17.62 -8.83 -3.04
N LYS A 85 18.86 -8.33 -3.12
CA LYS A 85 19.91 -8.64 -2.14
C LYS A 85 19.52 -8.08 -0.77
N GLU A 86 20.17 -8.56 0.26
CA GLU A 86 20.17 -7.90 1.57
C GLU A 86 20.68 -6.46 1.38
N ASN A 87 20.03 -5.49 2.04
CA ASN A 87 20.28 -4.06 1.86
C ASN A 87 19.96 -3.47 0.46
N GLY A 88 19.36 -4.22 -0.44
CA GLY A 88 18.88 -3.71 -1.72
C GLY A 88 17.67 -2.78 -1.56
N PHE A 89 17.36 -2.01 -2.61
CA PHE A 89 16.30 -1.02 -2.59
C PHE A 89 15.11 -1.43 -3.46
N ASN A 90 13.92 -1.36 -2.89
CA ASN A 90 12.65 -1.47 -3.62
C ASN A 90 12.07 -0.07 -3.81
N ALA A 91 11.88 0.35 -5.05
CA ALA A 91 11.32 1.65 -5.39
C ALA A 91 10.12 1.47 -6.32
N GLN A 92 8.95 1.94 -5.90
CA GLN A 92 7.75 1.79 -6.72
C GLN A 92 6.88 3.05 -6.68
N ILE A 93 6.07 3.18 -7.72
CA ILE A 93 4.92 4.08 -7.73
C ILE A 93 3.66 3.23 -7.87
N ASN A 94 2.70 3.41 -6.96
CA ASN A 94 1.47 2.62 -6.93
C ASN A 94 0.32 3.36 -6.26
N MET A 95 -0.85 2.72 -6.17
CA MET A 95 -2.01 3.31 -5.51
C MET A 95 -1.75 3.53 -4.02
N GLN A 96 -2.14 4.69 -3.49
CA GLN A 96 -1.97 5.02 -2.06
C GLN A 96 -2.86 4.18 -1.13
N SER A 97 -3.80 3.41 -1.64
CA SER A 97 -4.77 2.65 -0.85
C SER A 97 -4.14 1.69 0.16
N TRP A 98 -2.95 1.15 -0.14
CA TRP A 98 -2.22 0.29 0.78
C TRP A 98 -1.83 0.99 2.09
N MET A 99 -1.71 2.32 2.07
CA MET A 99 -1.36 3.10 3.26
C MET A 99 -2.45 3.05 4.35
N PHE A 100 -3.71 2.79 3.98
CA PHE A 100 -4.85 3.03 4.88
C PHE A 100 -5.85 1.87 4.96
N LEU A 101 -6.11 1.15 3.86
CA LEU A 101 -7.17 0.16 3.83
C LEU A 101 -6.83 -1.06 4.70
N SER A 102 -7.85 -1.59 5.38
CA SER A 102 -7.71 -2.78 6.23
C SER A 102 -7.31 -4.04 5.44
N SER A 103 -7.65 -4.11 4.15
CA SER A 103 -7.23 -5.21 3.28
C SER A 103 -5.70 -5.31 3.08
N PHE A 104 -4.95 -4.29 3.44
CA PHE A 104 -3.49 -4.25 3.39
C PHE A 104 -2.84 -4.12 4.77
N GLU A 105 -3.58 -4.33 5.84
CA GLU A 105 -3.08 -4.18 7.22
C GLU A 105 -1.88 -5.09 7.47
N VAL A 106 -2.01 -6.38 7.18
CA VAL A 106 -0.93 -7.37 7.38
C VAL A 106 0.30 -7.03 6.54
N LEU A 107 0.10 -6.61 5.28
CA LEU A 107 1.22 -6.15 4.44
C LEU A 107 1.93 -4.93 5.05
N ARG A 108 1.17 -3.94 5.56
CA ARG A 108 1.76 -2.75 6.20
C ARG A 108 2.57 -3.10 7.45
N GLU A 109 2.01 -3.92 8.32
CA GLU A 109 2.68 -4.40 9.53
C GLU A 109 3.98 -5.10 9.17
N TRP A 110 3.94 -6.02 8.22
CA TRP A 110 5.13 -6.69 7.72
C TRP A 110 6.18 -5.72 7.15
N LEU A 111 5.77 -4.72 6.36
CA LEU A 111 6.68 -3.71 5.82
C LEU A 111 7.33 -2.88 6.93
N ILE A 112 6.55 -2.45 7.92
CA ILE A 112 7.03 -1.64 9.05
C ILE A 112 7.99 -2.43 9.93
N GLU A 113 7.76 -3.73 10.09
CA GLU A 113 8.57 -4.59 10.96
C GLU A 113 9.87 -5.09 10.32
N ASN A 114 9.89 -5.22 9.01
CA ASN A 114 10.97 -5.93 8.32
C ASN A 114 11.72 -5.07 7.32
N LYS A 115 11.26 -3.85 7.03
CA LYS A 115 11.82 -3.00 5.98
C LYS A 115 12.02 -1.58 6.48
N THR A 116 12.97 -0.88 5.90
CA THR A 116 13.19 0.54 6.22
C THR A 116 12.59 1.41 5.14
N PHE A 117 11.65 2.24 5.52
CA PHE A 117 11.15 3.33 4.66
C PHE A 117 12.26 4.38 4.55
N VAL A 118 12.79 4.59 3.34
CA VAL A 118 13.84 5.59 3.10
C VAL A 118 13.22 6.95 2.81
N ASN A 119 12.30 6.97 1.85
CA ASN A 119 11.48 8.14 1.56
C ASN A 119 10.15 7.73 0.92
N MET A 120 9.19 8.65 0.97
CA MET A 120 7.91 8.48 0.32
C MET A 120 7.37 9.82 -0.17
N ILE A 121 6.82 9.83 -1.36
CA ILE A 121 6.17 10.97 -1.99
C ILE A 121 4.69 10.63 -2.16
N HIS A 122 3.84 11.23 -1.33
CA HIS A 122 2.40 11.08 -1.41
C HIS A 122 1.85 12.05 -2.45
N LEU A 123 1.57 11.54 -3.62
CA LEU A 123 1.17 12.34 -4.79
C LEU A 123 -0.34 12.61 -4.83
N GLY A 124 -1.15 11.72 -4.24
CA GLY A 124 -2.60 11.83 -4.33
C GLY A 124 -3.11 11.72 -5.77
N SER A 125 -4.19 12.44 -6.07
CA SER A 125 -4.75 12.54 -7.42
C SER A 125 -3.90 13.44 -8.33
N ARG A 126 -4.12 13.35 -9.65
CA ARG A 126 -3.46 14.20 -10.67
C ARG A 126 -1.93 14.13 -10.64
N ALA A 127 -1.40 12.93 -10.34
CA ALA A 127 0.05 12.68 -10.40
C ALA A 127 0.55 12.54 -11.83
N PHE A 128 -0.30 12.15 -12.76
CA PHE A 128 -0.02 11.94 -14.18
C PHE A 128 -0.96 12.81 -15.02
N ALA A 129 -0.40 13.57 -15.97
CA ALA A 129 -1.15 14.46 -16.84
C ALA A 129 -2.14 13.70 -17.76
N GLU A 130 -1.77 12.50 -18.18
CA GLU A 130 -2.52 11.68 -19.14
C GLU A 130 -3.72 10.93 -18.53
N ILE A 131 -3.73 10.74 -17.21
CA ILE A 131 -4.83 10.06 -16.53
C ILE A 131 -5.89 11.11 -16.19
N SER A 132 -6.90 11.25 -17.04
CA SER A 132 -8.04 12.12 -16.78
C SER A 132 -8.88 11.57 -15.63
N GLY A 133 -8.99 12.34 -14.56
CA GLY A 133 -9.88 12.07 -13.43
C GLY A 133 -9.19 11.96 -12.06
N GLU A 134 -9.97 12.19 -11.02
CA GLU A 134 -9.53 12.09 -9.61
C GLU A 134 -9.46 10.64 -9.10
N VAL A 135 -9.65 9.66 -9.99
CA VAL A 135 -9.93 8.26 -9.62
C VAL A 135 -8.68 7.53 -9.09
N VAL A 136 -7.50 7.84 -9.63
CA VAL A 136 -6.26 7.17 -9.23
C VAL A 136 -5.44 8.09 -8.34
N GLN A 137 -5.32 7.71 -7.08
CA GLN A 137 -4.47 8.40 -6.11
C GLN A 137 -3.21 7.57 -5.84
N THR A 138 -2.06 8.17 -6.04
CA THR A 138 -0.78 7.46 -6.05
C THR A 138 0.19 7.91 -4.97
N THR A 139 1.13 7.02 -4.68
CA THR A 139 2.31 7.29 -3.86
C THR A 139 3.53 6.66 -4.51
N ALA A 140 4.65 7.37 -4.49
CA ALA A 140 5.96 6.84 -4.87
C ALA A 140 6.80 6.69 -3.60
N TRP A 141 7.56 5.60 -3.51
CA TRP A 141 8.32 5.31 -2.30
C TRP A 141 9.58 4.52 -2.61
N VAL A 142 10.53 4.62 -1.70
CA VAL A 142 11.76 3.81 -1.68
C VAL A 142 11.87 3.17 -0.30
N MET A 143 12.04 1.85 -0.30
CA MET A 143 12.29 1.07 0.92
C MET A 143 13.57 0.25 0.77
N ASN A 144 14.32 0.12 1.86
CA ASN A 144 15.46 -0.79 1.93
C ASN A 144 15.01 -2.19 2.38
N ASN A 145 15.61 -3.23 1.81
CA ASN A 145 15.33 -4.63 2.14
C ASN A 145 15.98 -5.09 3.46
N TYR A 146 16.14 -4.18 4.39
CA TYR A 146 16.69 -4.43 5.72
C TYR A 146 16.04 -3.47 6.73
N GLU A 147 15.85 -3.91 7.97
CA GLU A 147 15.34 -3.06 9.04
C GLU A 147 16.49 -2.26 9.67
N ILE A 148 16.37 -0.93 9.65
CA ILE A 148 17.28 -0.02 10.34
C ILE A 148 16.52 0.63 11.50
N ASN A 149 16.85 0.24 12.71
CA ASN A 149 16.23 0.73 13.92
C ASN A 149 16.26 2.26 14.03
N LYS A 150 15.12 2.87 14.37
CA LYS A 150 14.98 4.32 14.57
C LYS A 150 15.34 5.16 13.35
N TYR A 151 15.29 4.57 12.15
CA TYR A 151 15.47 5.34 10.93
C TYR A 151 14.35 6.37 10.78
N GLN A 152 14.73 7.58 10.40
CA GLN A 152 13.79 8.68 10.16
C GLN A 152 13.61 8.90 8.66
N PRO A 153 12.55 8.37 8.07
CA PRO A 153 12.26 8.57 6.66
C PRO A 153 11.86 10.01 6.34
N ILE A 154 12.00 10.39 5.09
CA ILE A 154 11.51 11.67 4.61
C ILE A 154 10.23 11.44 3.84
N PHE A 155 9.14 12.04 4.31
CA PHE A 155 7.85 12.01 3.63
C PHE A 155 7.57 13.37 2.98
N PHE A 156 7.14 13.37 1.71
CA PHE A 156 6.66 14.54 1.01
C PHE A 156 5.15 14.41 0.78
N ARG A 157 4.38 15.42 1.17
CA ARG A 157 2.93 15.44 0.98
C ARG A 157 2.55 16.40 -0.13
N LEU A 158 2.39 15.85 -1.34
CA LEU A 158 2.13 16.59 -2.58
C LEU A 158 0.75 16.25 -3.14
N ILE A 159 -0.28 16.23 -2.29
CA ILE A 159 -1.64 15.84 -2.69
C ILE A 159 -2.40 16.96 -3.40
N GLU A 160 -1.99 18.20 -3.20
CA GLU A 160 -2.61 19.38 -3.79
C GLU A 160 -1.97 19.76 -5.13
N GLY A 161 -2.77 20.42 -5.97
CA GLY A 161 -2.30 20.98 -7.24
C GLY A 161 -2.14 19.97 -8.37
N ASN A 162 -1.69 20.49 -9.52
CA ASN A 162 -1.38 19.71 -10.71
C ASN A 162 0.09 19.22 -10.71
N GLU A 163 0.46 18.41 -11.70
CA GLU A 163 1.81 17.85 -11.86
C GLU A 163 2.91 18.90 -11.79
N SER A 164 2.77 20.02 -12.51
CA SER A 164 3.77 21.10 -12.52
C SER A 164 3.96 21.73 -11.14
N GLN A 165 2.86 21.95 -10.41
CA GLN A 165 2.91 22.50 -9.05
C GLN A 165 3.56 21.51 -8.07
N LYS A 166 3.19 20.24 -8.13
CA LYS A 166 3.82 19.18 -7.32
C LYS A 166 5.32 19.07 -7.58
N ASN A 167 5.74 19.12 -8.85
CA ASN A 167 7.15 19.10 -9.23
C ASN A 167 7.92 20.32 -8.66
N LYS A 168 7.34 21.52 -8.75
CA LYS A 168 7.95 22.72 -8.15
C LYS A 168 8.11 22.59 -6.64
N THR A 169 7.07 22.13 -5.94
CA THR A 169 7.09 21.92 -4.49
C THR A 169 8.13 20.88 -4.08
N LEU A 170 8.22 19.77 -4.84
CA LEU A 170 9.22 18.73 -4.59
C LEU A 170 10.66 19.25 -4.79
N LYS A 171 10.92 19.97 -5.90
CA LYS A 171 12.24 20.57 -6.18
C LYS A 171 12.69 21.53 -5.08
N LYS A 172 11.76 22.28 -4.51
CA LYS A 172 12.03 23.18 -3.37
C LYS A 172 12.12 22.46 -2.04
N ARG A 173 11.83 21.14 -1.99
CA ARG A 173 11.75 20.32 -0.77
C ARG A 173 10.77 20.87 0.26
N GLU A 174 9.71 21.52 -0.19
CA GLU A 174 8.61 21.98 0.64
C GLU A 174 7.66 20.82 1.00
N SER A 175 6.78 21.03 1.98
CA SER A 175 5.78 20.02 2.42
C SER A 175 6.38 18.68 2.82
N ASN A 176 7.54 18.70 3.52
CA ASN A 176 8.20 17.49 4.02
C ASN A 176 7.97 17.28 5.52
N TYR A 177 8.04 16.00 5.92
CA TYR A 177 7.91 15.52 7.29
C TYR A 177 9.10 14.62 7.59
N LYS A 178 9.90 14.92 8.63
CA LYS A 178 11.17 14.26 8.95
C LYS A 178 11.21 13.67 10.36
N ASP A 179 10.44 14.25 11.28
CA ASP A 179 10.54 13.96 12.72
C ASP A 179 9.57 12.84 13.15
N ILE A 180 9.29 11.91 12.24
CA ILE A 180 8.36 10.80 12.47
C ILE A 180 9.07 9.51 12.10
N THR A 181 9.03 8.53 13.00
CA THR A 181 9.43 7.17 12.71
C THR A 181 8.22 6.37 12.22
N VAL A 182 8.47 5.36 11.42
CA VAL A 182 7.38 4.46 10.97
C VAL A 182 6.86 3.61 12.13
N ASP A 183 7.70 3.35 13.12
CA ASP A 183 7.30 2.65 14.35
C ASP A 183 6.22 3.39 15.16
N ASP A 184 6.20 4.71 15.11
CA ASP A 184 5.14 5.48 15.76
C ASP A 184 3.75 5.12 15.22
N MET A 185 3.67 4.73 13.96
CA MET A 185 2.41 4.37 13.30
C MET A 185 1.85 3.04 13.79
N LYS A 186 2.68 2.14 14.33
CA LYS A 186 2.25 0.89 15.00
C LYS A 186 1.31 1.15 16.20
N ASN A 187 1.36 2.35 16.77
CA ASN A 187 0.48 2.72 17.87
C ASN A 187 -0.97 2.95 17.45
N ILE A 188 -1.20 3.15 16.16
CA ILE A 188 -2.52 3.36 15.58
C ILE A 188 -3.08 2.00 15.14
N PRO A 189 -4.31 1.61 15.52
CA PRO A 189 -4.91 0.36 15.06
C PRO A 189 -4.90 0.24 13.53
N GLY A 190 -4.38 -0.89 13.03
CA GLY A 190 -4.19 -1.14 11.60
C GLY A 190 -2.97 -0.47 10.98
N ALA A 191 -2.11 0.13 11.81
CA ALA A 191 -0.82 0.73 11.43
C ALA A 191 -0.88 1.58 10.14
N PRO A 192 -1.86 2.50 9.96
CA PRO A 192 -1.95 3.30 8.74
C PRO A 192 -0.76 4.24 8.62
N ILE A 193 -0.27 4.44 7.40
CA ILE A 193 0.86 5.33 7.12
C ILE A 193 0.37 6.80 7.16
N THR A 194 0.32 7.35 8.35
CA THR A 194 -0.24 8.69 8.66
C THR A 194 0.82 9.67 9.15
N TYR A 195 1.93 9.75 8.44
CA TYR A 195 3.11 10.55 8.78
C TYR A 195 2.82 12.06 9.03
N TRP A 196 1.68 12.58 8.60
CA TRP A 196 1.25 13.98 8.84
C TRP A 196 0.48 14.17 10.13
N LEU A 197 0.12 13.09 10.82
CA LEU A 197 -0.72 13.16 12.02
C LEU A 197 0.11 13.60 13.22
N LYS A 198 -0.26 14.73 13.81
CA LYS A 198 0.33 15.17 15.07
C LYS A 198 -0.27 14.40 16.25
N GLY A 199 0.55 14.10 17.24
CA GLY A 199 0.08 13.46 18.47
C GLY A 199 -0.22 11.97 18.37
N ILE A 200 0.45 11.25 17.49
CA ILE A 200 0.35 9.78 17.32
C ILE A 200 0.52 9.06 18.67
N HIS A 201 1.38 9.58 19.55
CA HIS A 201 1.59 9.04 20.90
C HIS A 201 0.32 9.01 21.75
N ASN A 202 -0.70 9.81 21.44
CA ASN A 202 -1.97 9.79 22.18
C ASN A 202 -2.74 8.47 21.98
N PHE A 203 -2.48 7.71 20.92
CA PHE A 203 -3.08 6.38 20.73
C PHE A 203 -2.60 5.36 21.76
N LYS A 204 -1.51 5.63 22.49
CA LYS A 204 -1.05 4.82 23.65
C LYS A 204 -1.87 5.07 24.91
N ARG A 205 -2.68 6.13 24.95
CA ARG A 205 -3.53 6.46 26.10
C ARG A 205 -4.73 5.52 26.20
N ALA A 206 -5.41 5.56 27.36
CA ALA A 206 -6.61 4.78 27.59
C ALA A 206 -7.65 5.02 26.48
N LYS A 207 -8.20 3.93 25.94
CA LYS A 207 -9.20 3.98 24.86
C LYS A 207 -10.52 4.54 25.41
N LEU A 208 -11.28 5.22 24.57
CA LEU A 208 -12.63 5.68 24.93
C LEU A 208 -13.53 4.55 25.46
N ALA A 209 -13.31 3.32 24.98
CA ALA A 209 -14.02 2.14 25.48
C ALA A 209 -13.81 1.83 26.97
N HIS A 210 -12.78 2.40 27.62
CA HIS A 210 -12.62 2.33 29.07
C HIS A 210 -13.61 3.22 29.82
N TYR A 211 -14.09 4.27 29.18
CA TYR A 211 -14.95 5.28 29.79
C TYR A 211 -16.39 5.22 29.28
N PHE A 212 -16.60 4.67 28.10
CA PHE A 212 -17.89 4.64 27.42
C PHE A 212 -18.20 3.24 26.90
N LEU A 213 -19.41 2.79 27.14
CA LEU A 213 -19.96 1.60 26.53
C LEU A 213 -20.60 1.99 25.19
N SER A 214 -20.18 1.34 24.12
CA SER A 214 -20.84 1.47 22.82
C SER A 214 -21.76 0.26 22.60
N GLY A 215 -23.05 0.52 22.49
CA GLY A 215 -24.05 -0.51 22.19
C GLY A 215 -24.04 -1.04 20.73
N GLY A 216 -23.02 -0.66 19.95
CA GLY A 216 -22.95 -0.99 18.53
C GLY A 216 -23.77 -0.05 17.65
N ARG A 217 -24.01 -0.44 16.40
CA ARG A 217 -24.84 0.33 15.48
C ARG A 217 -26.31 0.07 15.77
N ASN A 218 -26.99 1.05 16.36
CA ASN A 218 -28.46 1.03 16.42
C ASN A 218 -29.01 1.29 15.01
N LYS A 219 -29.50 0.25 14.37
CA LYS A 219 -30.22 0.33 13.10
C LYS A 219 -31.67 -0.05 13.36
N THR A 220 -32.59 0.80 13.00
CA THR A 220 -34.01 0.49 13.09
C THR A 220 -34.46 -0.48 11.99
N HIS A 221 -33.70 -0.57 10.88
CA HIS A 221 -34.05 -1.24 9.63
C HIS A 221 -35.36 -0.74 8.98
N ASN A 222 -36.15 0.03 9.69
CA ASN A 222 -37.35 0.70 9.18
C ASN A 222 -37.60 1.98 9.99
N ASN A 223 -37.03 3.09 9.51
CA ASN A 223 -37.16 4.37 10.20
C ASN A 223 -38.60 4.88 10.23
N ASP A 224 -39.39 4.64 9.18
CA ASP A 224 -40.77 5.11 9.09
C ASP A 224 -41.65 4.46 10.15
N LEU A 225 -41.33 3.25 10.56
CA LEU A 225 -42.04 2.53 11.60
C LEU A 225 -41.57 2.88 13.02
N TYR A 226 -40.24 3.01 13.23
CA TYR A 226 -39.66 3.05 14.57
C TYR A 226 -39.14 4.42 15.00
N VAL A 227 -38.97 5.39 14.06
CA VAL A 227 -38.50 6.74 14.38
C VAL A 227 -39.69 7.73 14.37
N ARG A 228 -39.76 8.57 15.37
CA ARG A 228 -40.72 9.66 15.47
C ARG A 228 -39.97 10.93 15.82
N TYR A 229 -40.50 12.06 15.39
CA TYR A 229 -39.99 13.33 15.83
C TYR A 229 -40.33 13.57 17.31
N PHE A 230 -39.49 14.29 18.02
CA PHE A 230 -39.68 14.51 19.45
C PHE A 230 -41.03 15.22 19.81
N TRP A 231 -41.62 15.91 18.85
CA TRP A 231 -42.93 16.55 19.02
C TRP A 231 -44.12 15.60 18.75
N GLU A 232 -43.88 14.44 18.15
CA GLU A 232 -44.92 13.45 17.86
C GLU A 232 -45.16 12.49 19.02
N VAL A 233 -44.24 12.46 19.99
CA VAL A 233 -44.25 11.49 21.09
C VAL A 233 -43.99 12.18 22.43
N SER A 234 -44.51 11.60 23.51
CA SER A 234 -44.18 12.06 24.86
C SER A 234 -42.90 11.38 25.35
N LEU A 235 -41.82 12.13 25.53
CA LEU A 235 -40.57 11.64 26.10
C LEU A 235 -40.69 11.25 27.60
N LYS A 236 -41.82 11.55 28.27
CA LYS A 236 -42.12 11.06 29.62
C LYS A 236 -42.47 9.57 29.62
N GLU A 237 -42.88 9.04 28.49
CA GLU A 237 -43.15 7.61 28.33
C GLU A 237 -41.84 6.87 28.17
N LYS A 238 -41.57 5.88 29.02
CA LYS A 238 -40.36 5.01 28.95
C LYS A 238 -40.24 4.20 27.66
N LYS A 239 -41.23 4.23 26.80
CA LYS A 239 -41.27 3.55 25.51
C LYS A 239 -40.34 4.21 24.47
N TRP A 240 -40.10 5.50 24.58
CA TRP A 240 -39.34 6.27 23.61
C TRP A 240 -37.96 6.63 24.16
N VAL A 241 -36.93 6.41 23.31
CA VAL A 241 -35.55 6.78 23.60
C VAL A 241 -35.03 7.71 22.51
N THR A 242 -34.15 8.63 22.88
CA THR A 242 -33.52 9.53 21.89
C THR A 242 -32.65 8.73 20.93
N TYR A 243 -32.85 8.98 19.65
CA TYR A 243 -32.11 8.34 18.57
C TYR A 243 -31.44 9.38 17.70
N ALA A 244 -30.09 9.35 17.66
CA ALA A 244 -29.31 10.22 16.79
C ALA A 244 -29.26 9.61 15.39
N ASN A 245 -29.97 10.19 14.44
CA ASN A 245 -29.94 9.80 13.04
C ASN A 245 -28.97 10.72 12.30
N GLY A 246 -28.00 10.12 11.59
CA GLY A 246 -27.09 10.88 10.73
C GLY A 246 -27.84 11.50 9.54
N GLY A 247 -27.54 12.73 9.24
CA GLY A 247 -28.12 13.48 8.11
C GLY A 247 -27.29 14.73 7.85
N GLU A 248 -27.68 15.52 6.86
CA GLU A 248 -27.07 16.82 6.63
C GLU A 248 -27.22 17.71 7.86
N SER A 249 -26.14 18.36 8.27
CA SER A 249 -26.18 19.33 9.38
C SER A 249 -27.04 20.51 8.98
N ARG A 250 -28.23 20.62 9.59
CA ARG A 250 -29.03 21.83 9.50
C ARG A 250 -28.76 22.69 10.75
N LYS A 251 -28.32 23.92 10.54
CA LYS A 251 -28.38 24.93 11.61
C LYS A 251 -29.84 25.26 11.85
N TYR A 252 -30.30 25.07 13.06
CA TYR A 252 -31.52 25.63 13.56
C TYR A 252 -31.25 27.01 14.16
#